data_3eec462839f3048bc2779beb276375a3
#
_entry.id   3eec462839f3048bc2779beb276375a3
#
_cell.length_a   1.000
_cell.length_b   1.000
_cell.length_c   1.000
_cell.angle_alpha   90.00
_cell.angle_beta   90.00
_cell.angle_gamma   90.00
#
_symmetry.space_group_name_H-M   'P 1'
#
loop_
_entity.id
_entity.type
_entity.pdbx_description
1 polymer ?
#
loop_
_entity_poly.entity_id
_entity_poly.type
_entity_poly.pdbx_seq_one_letter_code
_entity_poly.pdbx_strand_id
1 'polypeptide(L)'
;MDKNAIKKFAVWARTELIARVSLKGVEYGITEDNIEDANADSVGGKVLTADEKKQRQALIAEINSKGYKQVMEEVAYTWFNRFSALRFMEVNGYLPSHVRVFTDEENNFKPQIITEAIHLDMDGLDMEKVYELKDAEKTEELYKYLLIVQCNALNKILPGMFQKIADYTELLLPDNLLREGSVIQQMIELIPEDDWKDAVQIIGWLYQYYNSEKKDDVFAALKKNVKITKENIPAATQLFTPDWIVRYM
;
A
#
# COMPACT_ATOMS: atom_id res chain seq x y z
N MET A 1 15.12 17.98 2.71
CA MET A 1 13.98 17.29 2.06
C MET A 1 13.88 17.70 0.61
N ASP A 2 14.09 16.75 -0.30
CA ASP A 2 13.99 16.97 -1.74
C ASP A 2 12.54 16.74 -2.24
N LYS A 3 11.81 17.83 -2.39
CA LYS A 3 10.41 17.77 -2.85
C LYS A 3 10.27 17.28 -4.29
N ASN A 4 11.28 17.43 -5.13
CA ASN A 4 11.23 16.95 -6.51
C ASN A 4 11.36 15.43 -6.55
N ALA A 5 12.24 14.85 -5.75
CA ALA A 5 12.38 13.42 -5.58
C ALA A 5 11.08 12.78 -5.05
N ILE A 6 10.49 13.39 -4.02
CA ILE A 6 9.23 12.95 -3.42
C ILE A 6 8.09 13.00 -4.46
N LYS A 7 8.00 14.10 -5.22
CA LYS A 7 6.98 14.24 -6.28
C LYS A 7 7.16 13.19 -7.37
N LYS A 8 8.39 13.02 -7.86
CA LYS A 8 8.71 12.02 -8.91
C LYS A 8 8.30 10.62 -8.47
N PHE A 9 8.66 10.25 -7.23
CA PHE A 9 8.27 8.96 -6.67
C PHE A 9 6.75 8.83 -6.54
N ALA A 10 6.06 9.78 -5.92
CA ALA A 10 4.64 9.66 -5.61
C ALA A 10 3.76 9.56 -6.87
N VAL A 11 4.06 10.36 -7.91
CA VAL A 11 3.33 10.31 -9.19
C VAL A 11 3.56 8.98 -9.89
N TRP A 12 4.81 8.53 -9.97
CA TRP A 12 5.14 7.23 -10.56
C TRP A 12 4.51 6.08 -9.78
N ALA A 13 4.62 6.09 -8.44
CA ALA A 13 4.11 5.04 -7.58
C ALA A 13 2.58 4.88 -7.69
N ARG A 14 1.85 5.97 -7.91
CA ARG A 14 0.40 5.90 -8.14
C ARG A 14 0.08 5.05 -9.36
N THR A 15 0.70 5.35 -10.49
CA THR A 15 0.48 4.61 -11.75
C THR A 15 0.91 3.16 -11.62
N GLU A 16 2.08 2.92 -11.04
CA GLU A 16 2.62 1.57 -10.86
C GLU A 16 1.75 0.73 -9.92
N LEU A 17 1.33 1.28 -8.77
CA LEU A 17 0.48 0.55 -7.82
C LEU A 17 -0.89 0.22 -8.40
N ILE A 18 -1.53 1.14 -9.11
CA ILE A 18 -2.82 0.86 -9.78
C ILE A 18 -2.64 -0.30 -10.77
N ALA A 19 -1.58 -0.27 -11.57
CA ALA A 19 -1.29 -1.34 -12.52
C ALA A 19 -1.04 -2.69 -11.83
N ARG A 20 -0.25 -2.72 -10.75
CA ARG A 20 0.07 -3.94 -10.00
C ARG A 20 -1.12 -4.51 -9.25
N VAL A 21 -1.92 -3.66 -8.63
CA VAL A 21 -3.18 -4.06 -7.97
C VAL A 21 -4.15 -4.64 -9.01
N SER A 22 -4.29 -4.00 -10.17
CA SER A 22 -5.14 -4.50 -11.25
C SER A 22 -4.65 -5.84 -11.79
N LEU A 23 -3.34 -6.00 -11.96
CA LEU A 23 -2.74 -7.28 -12.37
C LEU A 23 -3.03 -8.39 -11.34
N LYS A 24 -2.98 -8.05 -10.05
CA LYS A 24 -3.35 -9.00 -8.99
C LYS A 24 -4.83 -9.39 -9.06
N GLY A 25 -5.70 -8.44 -9.41
CA GLY A 25 -7.12 -8.72 -9.68
C GLY A 25 -7.33 -9.76 -10.78
N VAL A 26 -6.54 -9.70 -11.85
CA VAL A 26 -6.60 -10.68 -12.96
C VAL A 26 -6.34 -12.10 -12.47
N GLU A 27 -5.41 -12.32 -11.54
CA GLU A 27 -5.13 -13.63 -10.95
C GLU A 27 -6.35 -14.23 -10.22
N TYR A 28 -7.27 -13.37 -9.80
CA TYR A 28 -8.53 -13.75 -9.17
C TYR A 28 -9.74 -13.64 -10.10
N GLY A 29 -9.51 -13.62 -11.43
CA GLY A 29 -10.56 -13.56 -12.44
C GLY A 29 -11.38 -12.27 -12.43
N ILE A 30 -10.74 -11.16 -12.08
CA ILE A 30 -11.38 -9.85 -11.98
C ILE A 30 -10.64 -8.85 -12.88
N THR A 31 -11.31 -8.40 -13.92
CA THR A 31 -10.84 -7.34 -14.85
C THR A 31 -11.89 -6.25 -14.96
N GLU A 32 -11.56 -5.15 -15.64
CA GLU A 32 -12.52 -4.07 -15.89
C GLU A 32 -13.73 -4.55 -16.72
N ASP A 33 -13.47 -5.44 -17.70
CA ASP A 33 -14.47 -5.89 -18.67
C ASP A 33 -15.18 -7.18 -18.28
N ASN A 34 -14.59 -7.97 -17.38
CA ASN A 34 -15.12 -9.27 -17.01
C ASN A 34 -14.77 -9.65 -15.58
N ILE A 35 -15.78 -10.18 -14.87
CA ILE A 35 -15.63 -10.75 -13.53
C ILE A 35 -16.14 -12.20 -13.61
N GLU A 36 -15.25 -13.17 -13.30
CA GLU A 36 -15.64 -14.57 -13.20
C GLU A 36 -16.60 -14.80 -12.02
N ASP A 37 -17.34 -15.91 -12.05
CA ASP A 37 -18.35 -16.23 -11.03
C ASP A 37 -17.83 -15.97 -9.61
N ALA A 38 -18.57 -15.19 -8.84
CA ALA A 38 -18.22 -14.83 -7.47
C ALA A 38 -18.11 -16.04 -6.53
N ASN A 39 -18.79 -17.14 -6.85
CA ASN A 39 -18.82 -18.38 -6.07
C ASN A 39 -17.85 -19.43 -6.61
N ALA A 40 -17.00 -19.10 -7.60
CA ALA A 40 -16.05 -20.06 -8.16
C ALA A 40 -15.12 -20.63 -7.08
N ASP A 41 -14.94 -21.94 -7.12
CA ASP A 41 -13.99 -22.64 -6.23
C ASP A 41 -12.55 -22.54 -6.73
N SER A 42 -12.37 -22.25 -8.00
CA SER A 42 -11.08 -22.05 -8.64
C SER A 42 -11.15 -20.96 -9.70
N VAL A 43 -10.06 -20.24 -9.89
CA VAL A 43 -9.90 -19.20 -10.90
C VAL A 43 -8.54 -19.36 -11.56
N GLY A 44 -8.49 -19.32 -12.90
CA GLY A 44 -7.22 -19.45 -13.64
C GLY A 44 -6.43 -20.73 -13.34
N GLY A 45 -7.10 -21.79 -12.92
CA GLY A 45 -6.47 -23.06 -12.51
C GLY A 45 -5.98 -23.09 -11.05
N LYS A 46 -6.08 -22.01 -10.31
CA LYS A 46 -5.78 -21.95 -8.88
C LYS A 46 -7.05 -22.26 -8.06
N VAL A 47 -6.96 -23.25 -7.16
CA VAL A 47 -8.01 -23.51 -6.17
C VAL A 47 -7.93 -22.44 -5.08
N LEU A 48 -9.06 -21.80 -4.79
CA LEU A 48 -9.15 -20.75 -3.80
C LEU A 48 -9.34 -21.31 -2.39
N THR A 49 -8.64 -20.78 -1.41
CA THR A 49 -8.91 -21.06 0.01
C THR A 49 -10.26 -20.46 0.44
N ALA A 50 -10.77 -20.86 1.60
CA ALA A 50 -12.01 -20.30 2.15
C ALA A 50 -11.91 -18.78 2.37
N ASP A 51 -10.74 -18.31 2.84
CA ASP A 51 -10.49 -16.89 3.07
C ASP A 51 -10.38 -16.12 1.75
N GLU A 52 -9.67 -16.67 0.75
CA GLU A 52 -9.58 -16.06 -0.59
C GLU A 52 -10.95 -15.94 -1.26
N LYS A 53 -11.81 -16.94 -1.11
CA LYS A 53 -13.20 -16.88 -1.63
C LYS A 53 -13.98 -15.74 -0.98
N LYS A 54 -13.92 -15.62 0.34
CA LYS A 54 -14.59 -14.57 1.09
C LYS A 54 -14.07 -13.18 0.71
N GLN A 55 -12.75 -13.02 0.64
CA GLN A 55 -12.09 -11.77 0.23
C GLN A 55 -12.49 -11.39 -1.20
N ARG A 56 -12.48 -12.37 -2.12
CA ARG A 56 -12.87 -12.16 -3.51
C ARG A 56 -14.34 -11.75 -3.64
N GLN A 57 -15.25 -12.39 -2.91
CA GLN A 57 -16.67 -12.01 -2.89
C GLN A 57 -16.86 -10.57 -2.40
N ALA A 58 -16.16 -10.17 -1.34
CA ALA A 58 -16.18 -8.81 -0.83
C ALA A 58 -15.65 -7.80 -1.87
N LEU A 59 -14.57 -8.15 -2.57
CA LEU A 59 -14.02 -7.32 -3.66
C LEU A 59 -15.01 -7.13 -4.80
N ILE A 60 -15.67 -8.21 -5.24
CA ILE A 60 -16.67 -8.17 -6.30
C ILE A 60 -17.87 -7.31 -5.89
N ALA A 61 -18.32 -7.44 -4.65
CA ALA A 61 -19.42 -6.62 -4.12
C ALA A 61 -19.07 -5.13 -4.13
N GLU A 62 -17.83 -4.79 -3.75
CA GLU A 62 -17.36 -3.41 -3.74
C GLU A 62 -17.21 -2.84 -5.17
N ILE A 63 -16.71 -3.64 -6.11
CA ILE A 63 -16.61 -3.26 -7.52
C ILE A 63 -18.01 -3.01 -8.12
N ASN A 64 -18.97 -3.85 -7.80
CA ASN A 64 -20.36 -3.66 -8.25
C ASN A 64 -20.99 -2.38 -7.67
N SER A 65 -20.58 -1.96 -6.48
CA SER A 65 -21.08 -0.75 -5.81
C SER A 65 -20.43 0.53 -6.33
N LYS A 66 -19.11 0.54 -6.51
CA LYS A 66 -18.30 1.75 -6.79
C LYS A 66 -17.71 1.81 -8.18
N GLY A 67 -17.64 0.67 -8.88
CA GLY A 67 -16.95 0.52 -10.15
C GLY A 67 -15.49 0.06 -10.00
N TYR A 68 -15.01 -0.67 -11.01
CA TYR A 68 -13.69 -1.31 -11.01
C TYR A 68 -12.54 -0.32 -10.79
N LYS A 69 -12.49 0.75 -11.60
CA LYS A 69 -11.41 1.75 -11.53
C LYS A 69 -11.28 2.37 -10.15
N GLN A 70 -12.40 2.73 -9.56
CA GLN A 70 -12.40 3.38 -8.25
C GLN A 70 -11.88 2.44 -7.17
N VAL A 71 -12.31 1.17 -7.17
CA VAL A 71 -11.86 0.19 -6.17
C VAL A 71 -10.36 -0.08 -6.32
N MET A 72 -9.84 -0.23 -7.56
CA MET A 72 -8.41 -0.43 -7.79
C MET A 72 -7.59 0.80 -7.34
N GLU A 73 -8.06 2.01 -7.58
CA GLU A 73 -7.43 3.23 -7.08
C GLU A 73 -7.43 3.29 -5.54
N GLU A 74 -8.54 2.95 -4.89
CA GLU A 74 -8.65 2.94 -3.42
C GLU A 74 -7.70 1.92 -2.78
N VAL A 75 -7.57 0.74 -3.36
CA VAL A 75 -6.64 -0.29 -2.88
C VAL A 75 -5.18 0.15 -3.09
N ALA A 76 -4.85 0.66 -4.28
CA ALA A 76 -3.52 1.17 -4.57
C ALA A 76 -3.12 2.31 -3.63
N TYR A 77 -4.03 3.23 -3.37
CA TYR A 77 -3.85 4.33 -2.41
C TYR A 77 -3.63 3.83 -0.97
N THR A 78 -4.38 2.80 -0.57
CA THR A 78 -4.21 2.20 0.76
C THR A 78 -2.81 1.61 0.92
N TRP A 79 -2.29 0.88 -0.06
CA TRP A 79 -0.94 0.34 -0.01
C TRP A 79 0.14 1.42 -0.07
N PHE A 80 -0.05 2.45 -0.90
CA PHE A 80 0.85 3.60 -0.92
C PHE A 80 1.00 4.26 0.44
N ASN A 81 -0.12 4.53 1.11
CA ASN A 81 -0.11 5.13 2.45
C ASN A 81 0.57 4.24 3.48
N ARG A 82 0.33 2.94 3.43
CA ARG A 82 0.94 1.98 4.34
C ARG A 82 2.45 1.88 4.15
N PHE A 83 2.90 1.77 2.91
CA PHE A 83 4.34 1.76 2.62
C PHE A 83 5.02 3.06 3.07
N SER A 84 4.40 4.20 2.82
CA SER A 84 4.91 5.49 3.26
C SER A 84 4.99 5.59 4.78
N ALA A 85 3.94 5.15 5.48
CA ALA A 85 3.91 5.15 6.95
C ALA A 85 4.94 4.19 7.55
N LEU A 86 5.03 2.95 7.03
CA LEU A 86 6.02 1.97 7.47
C LEU A 86 7.44 2.47 7.25
N ARG A 87 7.72 3.10 6.09
CA ARG A 87 9.04 3.68 5.83
C ARG A 87 9.39 4.78 6.82
N PHE A 88 8.46 5.69 7.09
CA PHE A 88 8.65 6.73 8.10
C PHE A 88 8.91 6.12 9.49
N MET A 89 8.15 5.12 9.87
CA MET A 89 8.30 4.47 11.19
C MET A 89 9.62 3.72 11.31
N GLU A 90 10.06 2.98 10.28
CA GLU A 90 11.32 2.24 10.36
C GLU A 90 12.54 3.17 10.45
N VAL A 91 12.56 4.24 9.65
CA VAL A 91 13.68 5.20 9.66
C VAL A 91 13.79 5.94 11.00
N ASN A 92 12.66 6.23 11.65
CA ASN A 92 12.62 6.95 12.93
C ASN A 92 12.58 6.01 14.15
N GLY A 93 12.68 4.69 13.96
CA GLY A 93 12.68 3.73 15.07
C GLY A 93 11.34 3.61 15.81
N TYR A 94 10.22 3.91 15.15
CA TYR A 94 8.88 3.91 15.75
C TYR A 94 8.15 2.57 15.61
N LEU A 95 8.75 1.59 14.92
CA LEU A 95 8.17 0.25 14.86
C LEU A 95 8.32 -0.44 16.22
N PRO A 96 7.25 -1.01 16.78
CA PRO A 96 7.31 -1.68 18.09
C PRO A 96 8.30 -2.85 18.15
N SER A 97 8.50 -3.55 17.04
CA SER A 97 9.46 -4.65 16.90
C SER A 97 10.92 -4.18 16.86
N HIS A 98 11.16 -2.89 16.60
CA HIS A 98 12.48 -2.33 16.28
C HIS A 98 13.19 -3.01 15.09
N VAL A 99 12.45 -3.76 14.27
CA VAL A 99 12.95 -4.47 13.08
C VAL A 99 12.50 -3.74 11.84
N ARG A 100 13.44 -3.46 10.93
CA ARG A 100 13.14 -2.74 9.68
C ARG A 100 12.39 -3.62 8.69
N VAL A 101 11.35 -3.06 8.08
CA VAL A 101 10.44 -3.80 7.18
C VAL A 101 10.84 -3.73 5.71
N PHE A 102 11.67 -2.76 5.32
CA PHE A 102 12.08 -2.54 3.94
C PHE A 102 13.59 -2.59 3.73
N THR A 103 14.37 -2.26 4.74
CA THR A 103 15.82 -2.14 4.64
C THR A 103 16.52 -2.91 5.76
N ASP A 104 17.85 -3.01 5.64
CA ASP A 104 18.75 -3.31 6.76
C ASP A 104 19.15 -2.02 7.51
N GLU A 105 20.02 -2.15 8.49
CA GLU A 105 20.50 -1.00 9.29
C GLU A 105 21.35 0.00 8.49
N GLU A 106 21.93 -0.45 7.38
CA GLU A 106 22.75 0.35 6.48
C GLU A 106 21.90 1.00 5.36
N ASN A 107 20.58 0.89 5.44
CA ASN A 107 19.63 1.36 4.43
C ASN A 107 19.74 0.66 3.06
N ASN A 108 20.31 -0.54 3.00
CA ASN A 108 20.23 -1.35 1.79
C ASN A 108 18.84 -1.97 1.66
N PHE A 109 18.40 -2.22 0.43
CA PHE A 109 17.15 -2.91 0.15
C PHE A 109 17.25 -4.40 0.51
N LYS A 110 17.27 -4.67 1.81
CA LYS A 110 17.30 -6.00 2.41
C LYS A 110 16.41 -6.00 3.65
N PRO A 111 15.10 -6.32 3.49
CA PRO A 111 14.16 -6.25 4.61
C PRO A 111 14.60 -7.09 5.80
N GLN A 112 15.00 -6.45 6.89
CA GLN A 112 15.44 -7.10 8.11
C GLN A 112 14.35 -8.00 8.70
N ILE A 113 13.08 -7.64 8.49
CA ILE A 113 11.94 -8.43 8.95
C ILE A 113 11.93 -9.88 8.41
N ILE A 114 12.55 -10.14 7.25
CA ILE A 114 12.66 -11.48 6.68
C ILE A 114 13.72 -12.30 7.43
N THR A 115 14.87 -11.70 7.70
CA THR A 115 15.97 -12.38 8.41
C THR A 115 15.61 -12.65 9.86
N GLU A 116 14.94 -11.71 10.50
CA GLU A 116 14.48 -11.79 11.89
C GLU A 116 13.14 -12.50 12.08
N ALA A 117 12.51 -13.01 11.01
CA ALA A 117 11.15 -13.54 11.02
C ALA A 117 10.87 -14.56 12.16
N ILE A 118 11.85 -15.42 12.47
CA ILE A 118 11.71 -16.44 13.53
C ILE A 118 11.88 -15.89 14.95
N HIS A 119 12.35 -14.66 15.10
CA HIS A 119 12.57 -13.98 16.38
C HIS A 119 11.56 -12.87 16.63
N LEU A 120 10.66 -12.62 15.68
CA LEU A 120 9.66 -11.57 15.80
C LEU A 120 8.61 -11.92 16.86
N ASP A 121 8.32 -10.94 17.71
CA ASP A 121 7.17 -10.96 18.60
C ASP A 121 6.19 -9.86 18.14
N MET A 122 5.22 -10.26 17.33
CA MET A 122 4.18 -9.37 16.81
C MET A 122 2.79 -9.94 17.07
N ASP A 123 1.88 -9.08 17.46
CA ASP A 123 0.48 -9.46 17.65
C ASP A 123 -0.14 -9.98 16.35
N GLY A 124 -0.74 -11.16 16.42
CA GLY A 124 -1.34 -11.84 15.28
C GLY A 124 -0.35 -12.59 14.38
N LEU A 125 0.94 -12.65 14.75
CA LEU A 125 1.92 -13.46 14.01
C LEU A 125 1.73 -14.96 14.33
N ASP A 126 1.52 -15.75 13.28
CA ASP A 126 1.47 -17.21 13.35
C ASP A 126 2.87 -17.76 13.02
N MET A 127 3.56 -18.25 14.03
CA MET A 127 4.91 -18.78 13.89
C MET A 127 4.97 -20.10 13.11
N GLU A 128 3.91 -20.92 13.16
CA GLU A 128 3.83 -22.13 12.36
C GLU A 128 3.84 -21.80 10.87
N LYS A 129 3.06 -20.81 10.47
CA LYS A 129 3.06 -20.27 9.08
C LYS A 129 4.40 -19.67 8.69
N VAL A 130 5.08 -18.98 9.60
CA VAL A 130 6.44 -18.45 9.35
C VAL A 130 7.41 -19.57 9.03
N TYR A 131 7.43 -20.64 9.85
CA TYR A 131 8.29 -21.81 9.61
C TYR A 131 7.94 -22.52 8.31
N GLU A 132 6.65 -22.75 8.04
CA GLU A 132 6.19 -23.39 6.80
C GLU A 132 6.69 -22.63 5.55
N LEU A 133 6.51 -21.31 5.52
CA LEU A 133 6.92 -20.49 4.37
C LEU A 133 8.44 -20.42 4.23
N LYS A 134 9.17 -20.39 5.35
CA LYS A 134 10.62 -20.37 5.35
C LYS A 134 11.22 -21.70 4.90
N ASP A 135 10.73 -22.82 5.41
CA ASP A 135 11.18 -24.16 5.04
C ASP A 135 10.87 -24.49 3.57
N ALA A 136 9.77 -23.93 3.03
CA ALA A 136 9.41 -24.04 1.63
C ALA A 136 10.17 -23.04 0.71
N GLU A 137 11.09 -22.24 1.27
CA GLU A 137 11.85 -21.19 0.54
C GLU A 137 10.97 -20.15 -0.17
N LYS A 138 9.74 -19.93 0.32
CA LYS A 138 8.77 -18.99 -0.23
C LYS A 138 8.98 -17.58 0.33
N THR A 139 10.13 -17.00 0.05
CA THR A 139 10.57 -15.71 0.62
C THR A 139 9.61 -14.56 0.31
N GLU A 140 9.08 -14.46 -0.91
CA GLU A 140 8.14 -13.40 -1.30
C GLU A 140 6.80 -13.55 -0.54
N GLU A 141 6.28 -14.78 -0.43
CA GLU A 141 5.05 -15.06 0.31
C GLU A 141 5.22 -14.76 1.81
N LEU A 142 6.37 -15.16 2.37
CA LEU A 142 6.73 -14.83 3.75
C LEU A 142 6.77 -13.31 3.96
N TYR A 143 7.42 -12.59 3.07
CA TYR A 143 7.52 -11.14 3.17
C TYR A 143 6.16 -10.45 3.12
N LYS A 144 5.30 -10.83 2.18
CA LYS A 144 3.93 -10.33 2.08
C LYS A 144 3.13 -10.61 3.35
N TYR A 145 3.24 -11.82 3.89
CA TYR A 145 2.60 -12.20 5.14
C TYR A 145 3.06 -11.33 6.31
N LEU A 146 4.37 -11.14 6.48
CA LEU A 146 4.94 -10.30 7.53
C LEU A 146 4.52 -8.83 7.41
N LEU A 147 4.45 -8.29 6.19
CA LEU A 147 3.96 -6.92 5.96
C LEU A 147 2.48 -6.76 6.39
N ILE A 148 1.64 -7.73 6.06
CA ILE A 148 0.22 -7.72 6.44
C ILE A 148 0.09 -7.78 7.97
N VAL A 149 0.79 -8.70 8.63
CA VAL A 149 0.78 -8.82 10.09
C VAL A 149 1.28 -7.53 10.75
N GLN A 150 2.37 -6.94 10.24
CA GLN A 150 2.90 -5.67 10.74
C GLN A 150 1.86 -4.54 10.62
N CYS A 151 1.19 -4.41 9.49
CA CYS A 151 0.15 -3.40 9.31
C CYS A 151 -1.03 -3.63 10.27
N ASN A 152 -1.45 -4.87 10.46
CA ASN A 152 -2.56 -5.20 11.34
C ASN A 152 -2.21 -5.00 12.83
N ALA A 153 -0.98 -5.29 13.23
CA ALA A 153 -0.49 -5.01 14.58
C ALA A 153 -0.48 -3.50 14.87
N LEU A 154 -0.10 -2.68 13.90
CA LEU A 154 -0.08 -1.21 14.02
C LEU A 154 -1.48 -0.59 14.10
N ASN A 155 -2.53 -1.28 13.69
CA ASN A 155 -3.91 -0.80 13.83
C ASN A 155 -4.26 -0.44 15.29
N LYS A 156 -3.73 -1.18 16.27
CA LYS A 156 -3.97 -0.92 17.69
C LYS A 156 -3.36 0.39 18.17
N ILE A 157 -2.25 0.80 17.55
CA ILE A 157 -1.48 1.99 17.94
C ILE A 157 -1.91 3.22 17.14
N LEU A 158 -2.12 3.04 15.83
CA LEU A 158 -2.46 4.10 14.88
C LEU A 158 -3.69 3.72 14.04
N PRO A 159 -4.88 3.61 14.65
CA PRO A 159 -6.08 3.11 13.95
C PRO A 159 -6.52 4.02 12.78
N GLY A 160 -6.20 5.32 12.82
CA GLY A 160 -6.51 6.23 11.72
C GLY A 160 -5.67 6.01 10.46
N MET A 161 -4.44 5.52 10.62
CA MET A 161 -3.49 5.29 9.53
C MET A 161 -3.47 3.82 9.06
N PHE A 162 -3.58 2.90 10.02
CA PHE A 162 -3.61 1.46 9.78
C PHE A 162 -5.00 0.90 10.13
N GLN A 163 -6.05 1.44 9.52
CA GLN A 163 -7.39 0.85 9.63
C GLN A 163 -7.29 -0.65 9.29
N LYS A 164 -8.06 -1.48 10.01
CA LYS A 164 -8.15 -2.90 9.65
C LYS A 164 -8.36 -2.99 8.15
N ILE A 165 -7.45 -3.67 7.48
CA ILE A 165 -7.53 -3.88 6.04
C ILE A 165 -8.86 -4.59 5.79
N ALA A 166 -9.68 -4.02 4.91
CA ALA A 166 -10.77 -4.79 4.33
C ALA A 166 -10.13 -6.02 3.70
N ASP A 167 -10.66 -7.19 3.98
CA ASP A 167 -10.05 -8.47 3.60
C ASP A 167 -9.58 -8.49 2.13
N TYR A 168 -10.34 -7.86 1.20
CA TYR A 168 -9.97 -7.78 -0.22
C TYR A 168 -8.74 -6.90 -0.51
N THR A 169 -8.38 -5.97 0.37
CA THR A 169 -7.15 -5.17 0.22
C THR A 169 -5.91 -6.04 0.41
N GLU A 170 -5.96 -7.03 1.30
CA GLU A 170 -4.89 -8.02 1.45
C GLU A 170 -4.76 -8.89 0.21
N LEU A 171 -5.89 -9.34 -0.36
CA LEU A 171 -5.92 -10.15 -1.57
C LEU A 171 -5.19 -9.48 -2.74
N LEU A 172 -5.30 -8.15 -2.83
CA LEU A 172 -4.73 -7.33 -3.91
C LEU A 172 -3.36 -6.74 -3.59
N LEU A 173 -2.68 -7.18 -2.51
CA LEU A 173 -1.30 -6.79 -2.26
C LEU A 173 -0.43 -7.23 -3.46
N PRO A 174 0.28 -6.31 -4.12
CA PRO A 174 1.10 -6.62 -5.29
C PRO A 174 2.13 -7.72 -5.02
N ASP A 175 2.42 -8.50 -6.03
CA ASP A 175 3.53 -9.45 -6.03
C ASP A 175 4.85 -8.77 -6.41
N ASN A 176 5.95 -9.50 -6.26
CA ASN A 176 7.30 -9.08 -6.64
C ASN A 176 7.76 -7.81 -5.91
N LEU A 177 7.39 -7.65 -4.65
CA LEU A 177 7.78 -6.51 -3.83
C LEU A 177 9.29 -6.47 -3.55
N LEU A 178 9.96 -7.63 -3.54
CA LEU A 178 11.40 -7.76 -3.32
C LEU A 178 12.23 -7.60 -4.60
N ARG A 179 11.60 -7.47 -5.75
CA ARG A 179 12.32 -7.33 -7.02
C ARG A 179 12.85 -5.91 -7.23
N GLU A 180 13.91 -5.85 -8.03
CA GLU A 180 14.41 -4.59 -8.59
C GLU A 180 13.31 -3.89 -9.39
N GLY A 181 13.21 -2.57 -9.23
CA GLY A 181 12.15 -1.74 -9.82
C GLY A 181 10.80 -1.81 -9.11
N SER A 182 10.66 -2.55 -8.00
CA SER A 182 9.45 -2.55 -7.20
C SER A 182 9.17 -1.18 -6.56
N VAL A 183 7.91 -0.94 -6.19
CA VAL A 183 7.52 0.32 -5.53
C VAL A 183 8.32 0.56 -4.26
N ILE A 184 8.61 -0.50 -3.50
CA ILE A 184 9.38 -0.39 -2.25
C ILE A 184 10.83 -0.01 -2.55
N GLN A 185 11.49 -0.70 -3.49
CA GLN A 185 12.86 -0.36 -3.87
C GLN A 185 12.97 1.07 -4.38
N GLN A 186 12.08 1.48 -5.28
CA GLN A 186 12.08 2.83 -5.84
C GLN A 186 11.82 3.91 -4.77
N MET A 187 11.02 3.61 -3.75
CA MET A 187 10.83 4.50 -2.60
C MET A 187 12.16 4.73 -1.85
N ILE A 188 12.93 3.66 -1.65
CA ILE A 188 14.22 3.70 -0.94
C ILE A 188 15.28 4.43 -1.77
N GLU A 189 15.34 4.16 -3.07
CA GLU A 189 16.35 4.72 -3.96
C GLU A 189 16.12 6.19 -4.31
N LEU A 190 14.85 6.56 -4.55
CA LEU A 190 14.51 7.92 -5.00
C LEU A 190 14.44 8.93 -3.87
N ILE A 191 14.08 8.48 -2.66
CA ILE A 191 13.94 9.38 -1.50
C ILE A 191 15.03 9.05 -0.49
N PRO A 192 16.04 9.94 -0.30
CA PRO A 192 17.09 9.72 0.66
C PRO A 192 16.57 9.47 2.08
N GLU A 193 17.23 8.59 2.83
CA GLU A 193 16.83 8.26 4.21
C GLU A 193 16.74 9.52 5.10
N ASP A 194 17.66 10.46 4.93
CA ASP A 194 17.67 11.71 5.70
C ASP A 194 16.40 12.56 5.49
N ASP A 195 15.71 12.41 4.37
CA ASP A 195 14.47 13.11 4.12
C ASP A 195 13.28 12.55 4.94
N TRP A 196 13.43 11.33 5.48
CA TRP A 196 12.44 10.71 6.36
C TRP A 196 12.70 10.97 7.86
N LYS A 197 13.94 11.35 8.23
CA LYS A 197 14.32 11.56 9.64
C LYS A 197 13.62 12.78 10.23
N ASP A 198 12.84 12.56 11.31
CA ASP A 198 12.08 13.59 12.03
C ASP A 198 11.19 14.48 11.15
N ALA A 199 10.90 14.02 9.93
CA ALA A 199 10.23 14.81 8.90
C ALA A 199 8.79 14.37 8.67
N VAL A 200 7.92 14.52 9.68
CA VAL A 200 6.47 14.17 9.58
C VAL A 200 5.82 14.76 8.33
N GLN A 201 6.29 15.92 7.88
CA GLN A 201 5.78 16.59 6.68
C GLN A 201 5.91 15.75 5.40
N ILE A 202 6.85 14.78 5.34
CA ILE A 202 7.04 13.95 4.15
C ILE A 202 5.77 13.17 3.80
N ILE A 203 5.04 12.68 4.80
CA ILE A 203 3.79 11.96 4.60
C ILE A 203 2.75 12.87 3.92
N GLY A 204 2.66 14.12 4.35
CA GLY A 204 1.77 15.10 3.74
C GLY A 204 2.13 15.44 2.31
N TRP A 205 3.43 15.60 2.00
CA TRP A 205 3.91 15.83 0.64
C TRP A 205 3.67 14.62 -0.27
N LEU A 206 3.96 13.40 0.21
CA LEU A 206 3.68 12.16 -0.52
C LEU A 206 2.19 12.07 -0.88
N TYR A 207 1.32 12.31 0.10
CA TYR A 207 -0.12 12.33 -0.11
C TYR A 207 -0.56 13.36 -1.16
N GLN A 208 -0.07 14.58 -1.05
CA GLN A 208 -0.43 15.66 -1.98
C GLN A 208 0.04 15.36 -3.41
N TYR A 209 1.26 14.85 -3.56
CA TYR A 209 1.82 14.55 -4.87
C TYR A 209 1.19 13.28 -5.50
N TYR A 210 0.85 12.28 -4.69
CA TYR A 210 0.13 11.10 -5.17
C TYR A 210 -1.21 11.49 -5.83
N ASN A 211 -1.90 12.47 -5.27
CA ASN A 211 -3.20 12.93 -5.76
C ASN A 211 -3.11 14.06 -6.80
N SER A 212 -1.90 14.51 -7.19
CA SER A 212 -1.74 15.69 -8.04
C SER A 212 -2.35 15.53 -9.42
N GLU A 213 -2.17 14.37 -10.09
CA GLU A 213 -2.76 14.12 -11.40
C GLU A 213 -4.28 14.08 -11.34
N LYS A 214 -4.84 13.38 -10.35
CA LYS A 214 -6.30 13.34 -10.13
C LYS A 214 -6.87 14.75 -9.90
N LYS A 215 -6.13 15.59 -9.18
CA LYS A 215 -6.48 17.00 -8.98
C LYS A 215 -6.50 17.77 -10.29
N ASP A 216 -5.47 17.61 -11.12
CA ASP A 216 -5.38 18.29 -12.43
C ASP A 216 -6.51 17.85 -13.35
N ASP A 217 -6.87 16.57 -13.38
CA ASP A 217 -8.00 16.04 -14.15
C ASP A 217 -9.33 16.63 -13.68
N VAL A 218 -9.55 16.73 -12.38
CA VAL A 218 -10.77 17.34 -11.81
C VAL A 218 -10.86 18.81 -12.20
N PHE A 219 -9.76 19.55 -12.11
CA PHE A 219 -9.76 20.97 -12.54
C PHE A 219 -9.93 21.14 -14.06
N ALA A 220 -9.38 20.24 -14.86
CA ALA A 220 -9.61 20.21 -16.31
C ALA A 220 -11.07 19.93 -16.65
N ALA A 221 -11.71 19.02 -15.92
CA ALA A 221 -13.15 18.73 -16.07
C ALA A 221 -14.03 19.92 -15.65
N LEU A 222 -13.68 20.61 -14.55
CA LEU A 222 -14.37 21.84 -14.11
C LEU A 222 -14.33 22.95 -15.17
N LYS A 223 -13.19 23.13 -15.85
CA LYS A 223 -13.08 24.09 -16.96
C LYS A 223 -14.03 23.79 -18.13
N LYS A 224 -14.47 22.52 -18.25
CA LYS A 224 -15.46 22.05 -19.22
C LYS A 224 -16.89 22.00 -18.64
N ASN A 225 -17.14 22.66 -17.50
CA ASN A 225 -18.42 22.67 -16.80
C ASN A 225 -18.91 21.29 -16.32
N VAL A 226 -18.01 20.33 -16.15
CA VAL A 226 -18.33 19.04 -15.53
C VAL A 226 -18.31 19.20 -14.01
N LYS A 227 -19.39 18.80 -13.32
CA LYS A 227 -19.51 18.91 -11.87
C LYS A 227 -18.53 17.93 -11.18
N ILE A 228 -17.93 18.36 -10.07
CA ILE A 228 -17.13 17.49 -9.22
C ILE A 228 -18.05 16.45 -8.59
N THR A 229 -17.67 15.19 -8.70
CA THR A 229 -18.34 14.09 -7.99
C THR A 229 -17.87 14.03 -6.54
N LYS A 230 -18.67 13.39 -5.67
CA LYS A 230 -18.35 13.25 -4.24
C LYS A 230 -16.97 12.59 -4.02
N GLU A 231 -16.62 11.62 -4.85
CA GLU A 231 -15.36 10.86 -4.81
C GLU A 231 -14.15 11.73 -5.19
N ASN A 232 -14.36 12.76 -5.97
CA ASN A 232 -13.31 13.67 -6.47
C ASN A 232 -13.14 14.94 -5.61
N ILE A 233 -14.07 15.22 -4.68
CA ILE A 233 -13.94 16.35 -3.75
C ILE A 233 -12.62 16.33 -2.97
N PRO A 234 -12.18 15.22 -2.38
CA PRO A 234 -10.91 15.17 -1.66
C PRO A 234 -9.72 15.58 -2.52
N ALA A 235 -9.62 15.07 -3.75
CA ALA A 235 -8.53 15.41 -4.67
C ALA A 235 -8.50 16.90 -5.01
N ALA A 236 -9.68 17.53 -5.13
CA ALA A 236 -9.80 18.95 -5.47
C ALA A 236 -9.51 19.91 -4.30
N THR A 237 -9.85 19.51 -3.07
CA THR A 237 -9.88 20.40 -1.90
C THR A 237 -8.76 20.17 -0.91
N GLN A 238 -8.16 18.98 -0.88
CA GLN A 238 -7.10 18.68 0.07
C GLN A 238 -5.80 19.36 -0.32
N LEU A 239 -5.28 20.16 0.59
CA LEU A 239 -3.97 20.80 0.52
C LEU A 239 -3.22 20.44 1.80
N PHE A 240 -1.98 20.02 1.65
CA PHE A 240 -1.09 19.86 2.80
C PHE A 240 -0.66 21.23 3.30
N THR A 241 -0.96 21.52 4.56
CA THR A 241 -0.55 22.78 5.20
C THR A 241 0.90 22.65 5.69
N PRO A 242 1.85 23.45 5.19
CA PRO A 242 3.22 23.41 5.66
C PRO A 242 3.35 23.66 7.16
N ASP A 243 4.30 23.00 7.82
CA ASP A 243 4.53 23.05 9.27
C ASP A 243 4.69 24.48 9.81
N TRP A 244 5.38 25.34 9.07
CA TRP A 244 5.57 26.75 9.48
C TRP A 244 4.25 27.52 9.60
N ILE A 245 3.25 27.19 8.77
CA ILE A 245 1.90 27.78 8.89
C ILE A 245 1.22 27.23 10.14
N VAL A 246 1.28 25.91 10.34
CA VAL A 246 0.67 25.25 11.50
C VAL A 246 1.24 25.79 12.81
N ARG A 247 2.53 26.02 12.87
CA ARG A 247 3.20 26.63 14.05
C ARG A 247 2.81 28.09 14.30
N TYR A 248 2.30 28.76 13.28
CA TYR A 248 1.87 30.16 13.37
C TYR A 248 0.40 30.29 13.81
N MET A 249 -0.39 29.24 13.68
CA MET A 249 -1.80 29.18 14.08
C MET A 249 -1.95 28.87 15.57
#